data_7dc3e7049e1593b9c18fdfe3134f7e7a
#
_entry.id   7dc3e7049e1593b9c18fdfe3134f7e7a
#
_cell.length_a   1.000
_cell.length_b   1.000
_cell.length_c   1.000
_cell.angle_alpha   90.00
_cell.angle_beta   90.00
_cell.angle_gamma   90.00
#
_symmetry.space_group_name_H-M   'P 1'
#
loop_
_entity.id
_entity.type
_entity.pdbx_description
1 polymer ?
#
loop_
_entity_poly.entity_id
_entity_poly.type
_entity_poly.pdbx_seq_one_letter_code
_entity_poly.pdbx_strand_id
1 'polypeptide(L)'
;MTAGLKNKKILEIAEEALSKYKLCDHCLGRLFAKIGNGVTNKERGDQLRRHMKQYESVEVDNCWLCSGLVGEIQHFADLISESLEEYDFETFLVGTKIDDDILDKEQELLNFTESEYAESIKTELKREIGKILEEKLDKEVNFEKPTIMAVIDTSFDVVNLQIKSLFIYGRYNKYMRDIPQTRWFCRICRGRGCKKCDYTGKMYERSVEELIAKKTLEETEGSNESFHGCGREDIDALMLGNGRPFVLEVKDPKVRNLDLSQLERRINIHGKGKIKVTNLRFSDRSEIARIKAADFRKTYRVVFIGEKVINKEKLKKVAQTLRDKTISQFTPSRVARRRANMIRERKIHSCNVESIDGAMATLTIEAESGTYIKELISGDNGRTRPSISEMIDVPCKVTELDVIEIKGE
;
A
#
# COMPACT_ATOMS: atom_id res chain seq x y z
N MET A 1 -47.82 -9.86 7.37
CA MET A 1 -47.98 -8.58 8.06
C MET A 1 -47.28 -8.65 9.41
N THR A 2 -46.27 -7.81 9.59
CA THR A 2 -45.45 -7.80 10.81
C THR A 2 -46.26 -7.27 11.99
N ALA A 3 -46.44 -8.08 13.04
CA ALA A 3 -47.26 -7.74 14.22
C ALA A 3 -46.86 -6.38 14.86
N GLY A 4 -45.59 -5.96 14.72
CA GLY A 4 -45.11 -4.71 15.28
C GLY A 4 -45.65 -3.44 14.63
N LEU A 5 -45.97 -3.44 13.33
CA LEU A 5 -46.48 -2.27 12.61
C LEU A 5 -47.93 -1.89 12.98
N LYS A 6 -48.67 -2.76 13.72
CA LYS A 6 -50.01 -2.46 14.23
C LYS A 6 -50.01 -1.76 15.59
N ASN A 7 -48.83 -1.51 16.15
CA ASN A 7 -48.71 -0.83 17.44
C ASN A 7 -49.25 0.61 17.32
N LYS A 8 -50.12 1.00 18.28
CA LYS A 8 -50.75 2.31 18.30
C LYS A 8 -49.74 3.46 18.24
N LYS A 9 -48.61 3.37 18.98
CA LYS A 9 -47.55 4.36 18.97
C LYS A 9 -46.92 4.50 17.56
N ILE A 10 -46.75 3.40 16.83
CA ILE A 10 -46.20 3.39 15.46
C ILE A 10 -47.11 4.10 14.49
N LEU A 11 -48.45 3.82 14.59
CA LEU A 11 -49.44 4.48 13.74
C LEU A 11 -49.55 5.97 14.04
N GLU A 12 -49.49 6.39 15.31
CA GLU A 12 -49.47 7.79 15.72
C GLU A 12 -48.30 8.55 15.13
N ILE A 13 -47.06 7.98 15.20
CA ILE A 13 -45.88 8.57 14.60
C ILE A 13 -46.01 8.67 13.08
N ALA A 14 -46.57 7.63 12.42
CA ALA A 14 -46.77 7.62 10.98
C ALA A 14 -47.81 8.67 10.54
N GLU A 15 -48.90 8.80 11.27
CA GLU A 15 -49.93 9.83 11.03
C GLU A 15 -49.37 11.23 11.22
N GLU A 16 -48.58 11.46 12.28
CA GLU A 16 -47.93 12.73 12.54
C GLU A 16 -46.98 13.11 11.40
N ALA A 17 -46.14 12.17 10.92
CA ALA A 17 -45.25 12.40 9.78
C ALA A 17 -46.04 12.79 8.50
N LEU A 18 -47.11 12.05 8.18
CA LEU A 18 -47.92 12.27 7.00
C LEU A 18 -48.82 13.52 7.08
N SER A 19 -49.14 13.99 8.29
CA SER A 19 -49.88 15.23 8.48
C SER A 19 -49.13 16.46 8.01
N LYS A 20 -47.79 16.41 8.07
CA LYS A 20 -46.90 17.53 7.72
C LYS A 20 -46.15 17.32 6.41
N TYR A 21 -45.75 16.10 6.11
CA TYR A 21 -44.86 15.80 4.98
C TYR A 21 -45.50 14.84 3.96
N LYS A 22 -45.35 15.14 2.67
CA LYS A 22 -45.70 14.24 1.58
C LYS A 22 -44.59 13.22 1.37
N LEU A 23 -44.73 12.02 1.92
CA LEU A 23 -43.69 10.96 1.85
C LEU A 23 -44.14 9.86 0.90
N CYS A 24 -43.21 9.29 0.11
CA CYS A 24 -43.43 8.01 -0.56
C CYS A 24 -43.38 6.82 0.42
N ASP A 25 -43.76 5.64 -0.06
CA ASP A 25 -43.77 4.44 0.79
C ASP A 25 -42.40 4.04 1.31
N HIS A 26 -41.34 4.24 0.52
CA HIS A 26 -39.96 4.03 0.99
C HIS A 26 -39.62 4.93 2.20
N CYS A 27 -39.86 6.22 2.07
CA CYS A 27 -39.53 7.19 3.12
C CYS A 27 -40.42 7.03 4.37
N LEU A 28 -41.69 6.71 4.21
CA LEU A 28 -42.55 6.38 5.33
C LEU A 28 -42.10 5.08 6.03
N GLY A 29 -41.88 4.02 5.26
CA GLY A 29 -41.45 2.73 5.81
C GLY A 29 -40.07 2.77 6.47
N ARG A 30 -39.15 3.63 5.97
CA ARG A 30 -37.83 3.82 6.54
C ARG A 30 -37.83 4.36 7.97
N LEU A 31 -38.81 5.16 8.35
CA LEU A 31 -38.99 5.60 9.72
C LEU A 31 -39.19 4.43 10.72
N PHE A 32 -39.52 3.25 10.21
CA PHE A 32 -39.80 2.05 10.99
C PHE A 32 -38.95 0.85 10.54
N ALA A 33 -37.80 1.10 9.92
CA ALA A 33 -36.96 0.08 9.33
C ALA A 33 -36.54 -1.03 10.31
N LYS A 34 -36.37 -0.71 11.59
CA LYS A 34 -35.98 -1.66 12.65
C LYS A 34 -37.17 -2.53 13.13
N ILE A 35 -38.39 -2.31 12.61
CA ILE A 35 -39.57 -3.09 12.98
C ILE A 35 -39.87 -4.13 11.91
N GLY A 36 -39.83 -5.39 12.30
CA GLY A 36 -40.10 -6.53 11.44
C GLY A 36 -38.94 -6.88 10.51
N ASN A 37 -38.65 -8.17 10.42
CA ASN A 37 -37.58 -8.71 9.56
C ASN A 37 -38.17 -9.20 8.23
N GLY A 38 -37.42 -9.15 7.15
CA GLY A 38 -37.77 -9.72 5.85
C GLY A 38 -38.75 -8.89 5.02
N VAL A 39 -39.01 -7.63 5.38
CA VAL A 39 -39.83 -6.67 4.60
C VAL A 39 -38.99 -5.48 4.19
N THR A 40 -39.16 -5.02 2.96
CA THR A 40 -38.55 -3.80 2.43
C THR A 40 -39.20 -2.54 3.04
N ASN A 41 -38.52 -1.40 2.96
CA ASN A 41 -39.11 -0.16 3.43
C ASN A 41 -40.35 0.24 2.61
N LYS A 42 -40.36 -0.01 1.30
CA LYS A 42 -41.55 0.19 0.45
C LYS A 42 -42.75 -0.62 0.94
N GLU A 43 -42.56 -1.91 1.16
CA GLU A 43 -43.63 -2.79 1.67
C GLU A 43 -44.10 -2.36 3.06
N ARG A 44 -43.18 -1.89 3.90
CA ARG A 44 -43.50 -1.40 5.24
C ARG A 44 -44.36 -0.13 5.20
N GLY A 45 -44.02 0.80 4.32
CA GLY A 45 -44.78 2.02 4.09
C GLY A 45 -46.17 1.74 3.53
N ASP A 46 -46.28 0.87 2.52
CA ASP A 46 -47.56 0.41 1.98
C ASP A 46 -48.44 -0.26 3.08
N GLN A 47 -47.88 -1.13 3.91
CA GLN A 47 -48.58 -1.75 5.01
C GLN A 47 -49.11 -0.71 6.02
N LEU A 48 -48.35 0.31 6.36
CA LEU A 48 -48.77 1.38 7.26
C LEU A 48 -49.95 2.17 6.66
N ARG A 49 -49.87 2.58 5.38
CA ARG A 49 -50.93 3.30 4.70
C ARG A 49 -52.23 2.54 4.63
N ARG A 50 -52.20 1.25 4.36
CA ARG A 50 -53.42 0.39 4.37
C ARG A 50 -54.14 0.39 5.71
N HIS A 51 -53.44 0.69 6.80
CA HIS A 51 -54.05 0.81 8.14
C HIS A 51 -54.64 2.19 8.39
N MET A 52 -54.03 3.23 7.85
CA MET A 52 -54.39 4.62 8.08
C MET A 52 -55.52 5.15 7.17
N LYS A 53 -55.82 4.47 6.05
CA LYS A 53 -56.92 4.69 5.07
C LYS A 53 -57.16 6.11 4.53
N GLN A 54 -56.72 7.15 5.21
CA GLN A 54 -56.95 8.55 4.90
C GLN A 54 -55.76 9.22 4.18
N TYR A 55 -54.65 8.50 4.00
CA TYR A 55 -53.43 9.04 3.37
C TYR A 55 -53.11 8.21 2.12
N GLU A 56 -53.17 8.87 0.96
CA GLU A 56 -52.79 8.25 -0.32
C GLU A 56 -51.25 8.12 -0.43
N SER A 57 -50.79 7.14 -1.20
CA SER A 57 -49.37 7.04 -1.57
C SER A 57 -48.98 8.18 -2.48
N VAL A 58 -47.75 8.67 -2.32
CA VAL A 58 -47.14 9.68 -3.15
C VAL A 58 -46.09 9.01 -4.05
N GLU A 59 -46.10 9.30 -5.33
CA GLU A 59 -45.05 8.86 -6.24
C GLU A 59 -43.67 9.30 -5.71
N VAL A 60 -42.64 8.49 -5.98
CA VAL A 60 -41.30 8.71 -5.44
C VAL A 60 -40.74 10.08 -5.83
N ASP A 61 -40.98 10.51 -7.08
CA ASP A 61 -40.53 11.81 -7.62
C ASP A 61 -41.20 13.01 -6.91
N ASN A 62 -42.38 12.84 -6.37
CA ASN A 62 -43.12 13.86 -5.63
C ASN A 62 -42.90 13.79 -4.13
N CYS A 63 -42.00 12.93 -3.66
CA CYS A 63 -41.69 12.76 -2.25
C CYS A 63 -40.92 13.98 -1.72
N TRP A 64 -41.46 14.62 -0.68
CA TRP A 64 -40.81 15.78 -0.05
C TRP A 64 -39.39 15.47 0.44
N LEU A 65 -39.12 14.25 0.92
CA LEU A 65 -37.85 13.86 1.48
C LEU A 65 -36.83 13.48 0.39
N CYS A 66 -37.14 12.45 -0.41
CA CYS A 66 -36.14 11.88 -1.32
C CYS A 66 -36.13 12.45 -2.72
N SER A 67 -37.20 13.19 -3.12
CA SER A 67 -37.29 13.86 -4.44
C SER A 67 -36.92 12.96 -5.61
N GLY A 68 -37.38 11.70 -5.62
CA GLY A 68 -37.03 10.71 -6.67
C GLY A 68 -35.89 9.76 -6.32
N LEU A 69 -34.95 10.14 -5.46
CA LEU A 69 -33.68 9.46 -5.25
C LEU A 69 -33.80 7.93 -5.02
N VAL A 70 -34.78 7.46 -4.23
CA VAL A 70 -34.95 6.02 -3.99
C VAL A 70 -35.53 5.26 -5.20
N GLY A 71 -36.04 5.96 -6.19
CA GLY A 71 -36.43 5.39 -7.48
C GLY A 71 -35.27 5.06 -8.39
N GLU A 72 -34.09 5.70 -8.18
CA GLU A 72 -32.90 5.59 -9.01
C GLU A 72 -31.96 4.43 -8.58
N ILE A 73 -32.37 3.58 -7.61
CA ILE A 73 -31.52 2.51 -7.07
C ILE A 73 -31.00 1.58 -8.17
N GLN A 74 -31.85 1.21 -9.15
CA GLN A 74 -31.44 0.37 -10.28
C GLN A 74 -30.43 1.10 -11.19
N HIS A 75 -30.66 2.35 -11.48
CA HIS A 75 -29.74 3.17 -12.26
C HIS A 75 -28.35 3.27 -11.60
N PHE A 76 -28.30 3.53 -10.29
CA PHE A 76 -27.03 3.56 -9.55
C PHE A 76 -26.31 2.20 -9.54
N ALA A 77 -27.06 1.11 -9.43
CA ALA A 77 -26.48 -0.24 -9.53
C ALA A 77 -25.90 -0.50 -10.91
N ASP A 78 -26.57 -0.04 -11.97
CA ASP A 78 -26.07 -0.19 -13.35
C ASP A 78 -24.79 0.61 -13.57
N LEU A 79 -24.73 1.88 -13.14
CA LEU A 79 -23.53 2.72 -13.22
C LEU A 79 -22.34 2.11 -12.47
N ILE A 80 -22.58 1.58 -11.26
CA ILE A 80 -21.53 0.91 -10.49
C ILE A 80 -21.08 -0.36 -11.21
N SER A 81 -22.02 -1.17 -11.69
CA SER A 81 -21.70 -2.40 -12.42
C SER A 81 -20.81 -2.14 -13.63
N GLU A 82 -21.16 -1.15 -14.48
CA GLU A 82 -20.37 -0.73 -15.63
C GLU A 82 -18.96 -0.28 -15.23
N SER A 83 -18.84 0.48 -14.14
CA SER A 83 -17.56 0.96 -13.63
C SER A 83 -16.64 -0.16 -13.13
N LEU A 84 -17.20 -1.32 -12.79
CA LEU A 84 -16.48 -2.49 -12.26
C LEU A 84 -16.07 -3.50 -13.34
N GLU A 85 -16.59 -3.41 -14.56
CA GLU A 85 -16.38 -4.42 -15.63
C GLU A 85 -14.90 -4.68 -15.97
N GLU A 86 -14.06 -3.66 -15.85
CA GLU A 86 -12.63 -3.76 -16.18
C GLU A 86 -11.77 -4.35 -15.04
N TYR A 87 -12.36 -4.62 -13.87
CA TYR A 87 -11.61 -4.98 -12.67
C TYR A 87 -11.83 -6.42 -12.22
N ASP A 88 -10.74 -7.04 -11.85
CA ASP A 88 -10.69 -8.34 -11.18
C ASP A 88 -10.84 -8.16 -9.67
N PHE A 89 -11.91 -8.68 -9.07
CA PHE A 89 -12.13 -8.57 -7.63
C PHE A 89 -12.96 -9.75 -7.08
N GLU A 90 -12.79 -10.02 -5.79
CA GLU A 90 -13.51 -11.07 -5.10
C GLU A 90 -14.70 -10.51 -4.31
N THR A 91 -14.48 -9.36 -3.67
CA THR A 91 -15.48 -8.73 -2.79
C THR A 91 -15.59 -7.24 -3.04
N PHE A 92 -16.75 -6.68 -2.79
CA PHE A 92 -16.99 -5.25 -2.94
C PHE A 92 -17.74 -4.65 -1.75
N LEU A 93 -17.82 -3.31 -1.72
CA LEU A 93 -18.64 -2.55 -0.81
C LEU A 93 -19.21 -1.32 -1.54
N VAL A 94 -20.48 -1.02 -1.30
CA VAL A 94 -21.13 0.19 -1.83
C VAL A 94 -21.06 1.32 -0.81
N GLY A 95 -20.61 2.48 -1.25
CA GLY A 95 -20.73 3.76 -0.55
C GLY A 95 -21.66 4.70 -1.31
N THR A 96 -22.29 5.65 -0.62
CA THR A 96 -23.13 6.68 -1.24
C THR A 96 -22.77 8.06 -0.70
N LYS A 97 -22.67 9.03 -1.59
CA LYS A 97 -22.62 10.45 -1.28
C LYS A 97 -23.95 11.06 -1.78
N ILE A 98 -24.74 11.59 -0.87
CA ILE A 98 -26.09 12.12 -1.10
C ILE A 98 -26.04 13.62 -0.91
N ASP A 99 -26.91 14.33 -1.65
CA ASP A 99 -27.11 15.76 -1.56
C ASP A 99 -27.44 16.19 -0.11
N ASP A 100 -26.84 17.28 0.33
CA ASP A 100 -27.01 17.78 1.69
C ASP A 100 -28.47 18.22 1.96
N ASP A 101 -29.18 18.73 0.96
CA ASP A 101 -30.60 19.09 1.11
C ASP A 101 -31.47 17.88 1.49
N ILE A 102 -31.19 16.71 0.95
CA ILE A 102 -31.92 15.47 1.29
C ILE A 102 -31.57 15.04 2.72
N LEU A 103 -30.31 15.18 3.11
CA LEU A 103 -29.86 14.83 4.46
C LEU A 103 -30.45 15.79 5.52
N ASP A 104 -30.56 17.07 5.20
CA ASP A 104 -31.17 18.07 6.08
C ASP A 104 -32.68 17.80 6.24
N LYS A 105 -33.40 17.48 5.16
CA LYS A 105 -34.80 17.04 5.24
C LYS A 105 -34.97 15.76 6.04
N GLU A 106 -34.09 14.80 5.88
CA GLU A 106 -34.10 13.57 6.70
C GLU A 106 -33.94 13.90 8.18
N GLN A 107 -33.00 14.77 8.53
CA GLN A 107 -32.77 15.19 9.90
C GLN A 107 -33.99 15.96 10.46
N GLU A 108 -34.61 16.83 9.63
CA GLU A 108 -35.87 17.54 10.03
C GLU A 108 -36.97 16.56 10.33
N LEU A 109 -37.20 15.54 9.46
CA LEU A 109 -38.22 14.52 9.66
C LEU A 109 -37.98 13.69 10.91
N LEU A 110 -36.72 13.27 11.15
CA LEU A 110 -36.36 12.48 12.32
C LEU A 110 -36.50 13.28 13.61
N ASN A 111 -36.13 14.55 13.63
CA ASN A 111 -36.35 15.42 14.78
C ASN A 111 -37.83 15.68 15.07
N PHE A 112 -38.67 15.78 14.02
CA PHE A 112 -40.07 16.00 14.15
C PHE A 112 -40.82 14.76 14.68
N THR A 113 -40.46 13.56 14.21
CA THR A 113 -41.15 12.30 14.55
C THR A 113 -40.55 11.59 15.76
N GLU A 114 -39.33 11.96 16.18
CA GLU A 114 -38.55 11.30 17.24
C GLU A 114 -38.52 9.77 17.12
N SER A 115 -38.56 9.25 15.88
CA SER A 115 -38.60 7.80 15.64
C SER A 115 -37.28 7.11 15.96
N GLU A 116 -37.29 6.29 17.00
CA GLU A 116 -36.14 5.42 17.39
C GLU A 116 -35.96 4.18 16.47
N TYR A 117 -36.93 3.95 15.57
CA TYR A 117 -36.98 2.78 14.68
C TYR A 117 -36.43 3.06 13.28
N ALA A 118 -36.05 4.29 13.00
CA ALA A 118 -35.60 4.71 11.67
C ALA A 118 -34.21 4.16 11.29
N GLU A 119 -33.97 4.01 10.02
CA GLU A 119 -32.64 3.93 9.41
C GLU A 119 -32.42 5.13 8.49
N SER A 120 -31.18 5.45 8.16
CA SER A 120 -30.86 6.55 7.25
C SER A 120 -31.09 6.15 5.79
N ILE A 121 -31.38 7.15 4.92
CA ILE A 121 -31.49 6.98 3.47
C ILE A 121 -30.20 6.40 2.87
N LYS A 122 -29.03 6.77 3.42
CA LYS A 122 -27.73 6.19 3.06
C LYS A 122 -27.69 4.68 3.30
N THR A 123 -28.27 4.21 4.39
CA THR A 123 -28.31 2.79 4.74
C THR A 123 -29.20 2.01 3.79
N GLU A 124 -30.38 2.52 3.48
CA GLU A 124 -31.30 1.89 2.52
C GLU A 124 -30.66 1.81 1.14
N LEU A 125 -30.14 2.92 0.59
CA LEU A 125 -29.52 2.94 -0.73
C LEU A 125 -28.37 1.94 -0.83
N LYS A 126 -27.42 1.97 0.11
CA LYS A 126 -26.28 1.04 0.12
C LYS A 126 -26.72 -0.41 0.16
N ARG A 127 -27.72 -0.73 0.96
CA ARG A 127 -28.24 -2.09 1.10
C ARG A 127 -28.95 -2.56 -0.17
N GLU A 128 -29.82 -1.74 -0.74
CA GLU A 128 -30.60 -2.16 -1.91
C GLU A 128 -29.72 -2.20 -3.17
N ILE A 129 -28.85 -1.23 -3.38
CA ILE A 129 -27.84 -1.27 -4.46
C ILE A 129 -26.92 -2.49 -4.28
N GLY A 130 -26.45 -2.74 -3.05
CA GLY A 130 -25.59 -3.89 -2.75
C GLY A 130 -26.23 -5.22 -3.13
N LYS A 131 -27.51 -5.44 -2.82
CA LYS A 131 -28.26 -6.67 -3.18
C LYS A 131 -28.34 -6.87 -4.70
N ILE A 132 -28.64 -5.80 -5.45
CA ILE A 132 -28.70 -5.86 -6.92
C ILE A 132 -27.33 -6.25 -7.49
N LEU A 133 -26.26 -5.65 -6.95
CA LEU A 133 -24.89 -5.93 -7.41
C LEU A 133 -24.41 -7.33 -7.02
N GLU A 134 -24.78 -7.85 -5.82
CA GLU A 134 -24.47 -9.24 -5.43
C GLU A 134 -25.05 -10.23 -6.44
N GLU A 135 -26.32 -10.04 -6.82
CA GLU A 135 -27.00 -10.89 -7.80
C GLU A 135 -26.42 -10.72 -9.22
N LYS A 136 -26.19 -9.45 -9.64
CA LYS A 136 -25.73 -9.13 -11.00
C LYS A 136 -24.27 -9.54 -11.26
N LEU A 137 -23.40 -9.40 -10.27
CA LEU A 137 -21.94 -9.61 -10.41
C LEU A 137 -21.49 -11.00 -9.94
N ASP A 138 -22.36 -11.75 -9.23
CA ASP A 138 -21.99 -13.00 -8.55
C ASP A 138 -20.75 -12.82 -7.64
N LYS A 139 -20.77 -11.73 -6.83
CA LYS A 139 -19.71 -11.35 -5.90
C LYS A 139 -20.31 -11.00 -4.53
N GLU A 140 -19.53 -11.23 -3.46
CA GLU A 140 -19.96 -10.99 -2.09
C GLU A 140 -19.66 -9.56 -1.60
N VAL A 141 -20.57 -9.01 -0.81
CA VAL A 141 -20.34 -7.76 -0.06
C VAL A 141 -19.44 -8.04 1.14
N ASN A 142 -18.38 -7.26 1.32
CA ASN A 142 -17.48 -7.34 2.47
C ASN A 142 -17.37 -5.98 3.16
N PHE A 143 -17.88 -5.89 4.40
CA PHE A 143 -17.92 -4.64 5.17
C PHE A 143 -16.58 -4.25 5.81
N GLU A 144 -15.65 -5.20 6.03
CA GLU A 144 -14.40 -4.94 6.73
C GLU A 144 -13.23 -4.68 5.77
N LYS A 145 -13.08 -5.53 4.76
CA LYS A 145 -11.91 -5.52 3.87
C LYS A 145 -12.30 -5.79 2.41
N PRO A 146 -13.14 -4.96 1.80
CA PRO A 146 -13.52 -5.14 0.40
C PRO A 146 -12.30 -5.03 -0.52
N THR A 147 -12.33 -5.75 -1.63
CA THR A 147 -11.34 -5.60 -2.70
C THR A 147 -11.52 -4.28 -3.42
N ILE A 148 -12.78 -3.89 -3.67
CA ILE A 148 -13.15 -2.60 -4.25
C ILE A 148 -14.29 -1.98 -3.44
N MET A 149 -14.17 -0.67 -3.13
CA MET A 149 -15.28 0.12 -2.65
C MET A 149 -15.73 1.08 -3.75
N ALA A 150 -16.98 0.93 -4.19
CA ALA A 150 -17.60 1.81 -5.17
C ALA A 150 -18.47 2.86 -4.45
N VAL A 151 -18.11 4.13 -4.56
CA VAL A 151 -18.84 5.24 -3.96
C VAL A 151 -19.57 6.00 -5.07
N ILE A 152 -20.91 5.89 -5.10
CA ILE A 152 -21.75 6.68 -6.01
C ILE A 152 -22.05 8.07 -5.42
N ASP A 153 -21.74 9.12 -6.16
CA ASP A 153 -22.21 10.48 -5.91
C ASP A 153 -23.54 10.65 -6.64
N THR A 154 -24.63 10.61 -5.89
CA THR A 154 -26.01 10.58 -6.44
C THR A 154 -26.45 11.92 -7.01
N SER A 155 -25.73 12.99 -6.77
CA SER A 155 -26.04 14.31 -7.32
C SER A 155 -25.48 14.51 -8.74
N PHE A 156 -24.50 13.71 -9.15
CA PHE A 156 -23.78 13.86 -10.42
C PHE A 156 -23.68 12.56 -11.21
N ASP A 157 -24.23 11.47 -10.75
CA ASP A 157 -24.13 10.12 -11.34
C ASP A 157 -22.67 9.67 -11.57
N VAL A 158 -21.80 10.01 -10.61
CA VAL A 158 -20.36 9.72 -10.70
C VAL A 158 -19.97 8.60 -9.72
N VAL A 159 -19.38 7.53 -10.25
CA VAL A 159 -18.84 6.44 -9.45
C VAL A 159 -17.34 6.68 -9.18
N ASN A 160 -16.95 6.69 -7.93
CA ASN A 160 -15.57 6.77 -7.48
C ASN A 160 -15.15 5.40 -6.91
N LEU A 161 -14.18 4.76 -7.55
CA LEU A 161 -13.65 3.47 -7.11
C LEU A 161 -12.45 3.66 -6.17
N GLN A 162 -12.48 2.97 -5.04
CA GLN A 162 -11.35 2.82 -4.13
C GLN A 162 -10.87 1.37 -4.21
N ILE A 163 -9.75 1.16 -4.87
CA ILE A 163 -9.25 -0.16 -5.23
C ILE A 163 -8.12 -0.53 -4.28
N LYS A 164 -8.24 -1.70 -3.65
CA LYS A 164 -7.21 -2.22 -2.76
C LYS A 164 -5.94 -2.53 -3.55
N SER A 165 -4.79 -2.00 -3.11
CA SER A 165 -3.50 -2.32 -3.72
C SER A 165 -3.21 -3.83 -3.73
N LEU A 166 -2.48 -4.28 -4.75
CA LEU A 166 -1.93 -5.63 -4.82
C LEU A 166 -0.48 -5.59 -4.32
N PHE A 167 -0.10 -6.57 -3.49
CA PHE A 167 1.24 -6.66 -2.91
C PHE A 167 1.92 -7.92 -3.40
N ILE A 168 3.12 -7.78 -3.97
CA ILE A 168 3.94 -8.89 -4.43
C ILE A 168 5.27 -8.84 -3.70
N TYR A 169 5.54 -9.87 -2.90
CA TYR A 169 6.83 -10.08 -2.27
C TYR A 169 7.77 -10.82 -3.23
N GLY A 170 9.06 -10.53 -3.13
CA GLY A 170 10.11 -11.26 -3.83
C GLY A 170 11.50 -10.93 -3.29
N ARG A 171 12.51 -11.50 -3.94
CA ARG A 171 13.90 -11.15 -3.70
C ARG A 171 14.55 -10.71 -5.02
N TYR A 172 15.43 -9.70 -4.96
CA TYR A 172 16.15 -9.26 -6.14
C TYR A 172 17.67 -9.32 -5.96
N ASN A 173 18.37 -9.71 -7.00
CA ASN A 173 19.78 -9.49 -7.19
C ASN A 173 20.02 -8.29 -8.10
N LYS A 174 21.14 -7.58 -7.90
CA LYS A 174 21.59 -6.48 -8.74
C LYS A 174 23.02 -6.79 -9.20
N TYR A 175 23.18 -7.03 -10.50
CA TYR A 175 24.45 -7.43 -11.12
C TYR A 175 25.19 -6.28 -11.82
N MET A 176 24.60 -5.09 -11.81
CA MET A 176 25.18 -3.90 -12.44
C MET A 176 25.35 -2.80 -11.41
N ARG A 177 26.52 -2.16 -11.40
CA ARG A 177 26.78 -0.95 -10.62
C ARG A 177 26.09 0.24 -11.29
N ASP A 178 26.01 1.36 -10.59
CA ASP A 178 25.40 2.63 -11.05
C ASP A 178 23.89 2.59 -11.34
N ILE A 179 23.22 1.53 -10.90
CA ILE A 179 21.75 1.45 -10.86
C ILE A 179 21.26 1.67 -9.43
N PRO A 180 20.43 2.70 -9.13
CA PRO A 180 19.84 2.90 -7.83
C PRO A 180 18.74 1.85 -7.56
N GLN A 181 18.47 1.57 -6.28
CA GLN A 181 17.38 0.69 -5.89
C GLN A 181 16.01 1.25 -6.33
N THR A 182 15.77 2.52 -6.04
CA THR A 182 14.52 3.22 -6.36
C THR A 182 14.78 4.37 -7.32
N ARG A 183 13.74 4.83 -8.00
CA ARG A 183 13.78 5.98 -8.91
C ARG A 183 14.27 7.24 -8.19
N TRP A 184 15.25 7.94 -8.76
CA TRP A 184 15.71 9.21 -8.27
C TRP A 184 15.29 10.32 -9.23
N PHE A 185 14.38 11.15 -8.77
CA PHE A 185 13.94 12.31 -9.54
C PHE A 185 15.07 13.36 -9.67
N CYS A 186 15.08 14.03 -10.79
CA CYS A 186 15.96 15.16 -11.03
C CYS A 186 15.80 16.22 -9.92
N ARG A 187 16.88 16.63 -9.30
CA ARG A 187 16.87 17.59 -8.19
C ARG A 187 16.35 18.97 -8.57
N ILE A 188 16.43 19.34 -9.85
CA ILE A 188 16.01 20.66 -10.35
C ILE A 188 14.52 20.64 -10.67
N CYS A 189 14.06 19.74 -11.54
CA CYS A 189 12.69 19.73 -12.01
C CYS A 189 11.74 18.83 -11.20
N ARG A 190 12.27 18.05 -10.25
CA ARG A 190 11.50 17.13 -9.39
C ARG A 190 10.60 16.16 -10.17
N GLY A 191 11.10 15.67 -11.31
CA GLY A 191 10.38 14.69 -12.14
C GLY A 191 9.66 15.30 -13.36
N ARG A 192 9.52 16.63 -13.45
CA ARG A 192 8.77 17.30 -14.56
C ARG A 192 9.49 17.29 -15.90
N GLY A 193 10.78 16.99 -15.93
CA GLY A 193 11.65 17.11 -17.11
C GLY A 193 12.27 18.52 -17.24
N CYS A 194 13.56 18.59 -17.51
CA CYS A 194 14.28 19.83 -17.81
C CYS A 194 15.53 19.53 -18.62
N LYS A 195 16.18 20.56 -19.20
CA LYS A 195 17.42 20.41 -19.98
C LYS A 195 18.55 19.66 -19.22
N LYS A 196 18.66 19.83 -17.89
CA LYS A 196 19.70 19.18 -17.09
C LYS A 196 19.53 17.67 -16.98
N CYS A 197 18.36 17.14 -17.13
CA CYS A 197 18.08 15.70 -17.11
C CYS A 197 17.59 15.18 -18.47
N ASP A 198 17.92 15.88 -19.56
CA ASP A 198 17.48 15.55 -20.91
C ASP A 198 15.98 15.25 -21.00
N TYR A 199 15.18 16.05 -20.29
CA TYR A 199 13.72 15.97 -20.16
C TYR A 199 13.18 14.66 -19.57
N THR A 200 14.04 13.75 -19.09
CA THR A 200 13.65 12.47 -18.48
C THR A 200 13.01 12.63 -17.08
N GLY A 201 13.23 13.77 -16.43
CA GLY A 201 12.81 13.99 -15.04
C GLY A 201 13.63 13.22 -14.00
N LYS A 202 14.60 12.40 -14.42
CA LYS A 202 15.35 11.45 -13.57
C LYS A 202 16.84 11.78 -13.53
N MET A 203 17.52 11.29 -12.47
CA MET A 203 18.97 11.38 -12.32
C MET A 203 19.71 10.19 -12.92
N TYR A 204 19.05 9.05 -13.00
CA TYR A 204 19.56 7.79 -13.55
C TYR A 204 18.55 7.24 -14.53
N GLU A 205 19.02 6.62 -15.59
CA GLU A 205 18.17 6.10 -16.67
C GLU A 205 17.18 5.05 -16.13
N ARG A 206 17.63 4.21 -15.21
CA ARG A 206 16.88 3.06 -14.67
C ARG A 206 17.15 2.87 -13.18
N SER A 207 16.22 2.19 -12.52
CA SER A 207 16.36 1.70 -11.15
C SER A 207 15.92 0.23 -11.07
N VAL A 208 16.28 -0.47 -9.99
CA VAL A 208 15.77 -1.82 -9.72
C VAL A 208 14.23 -1.82 -9.68
N GLU A 209 13.65 -0.85 -8.98
CA GLU A 209 12.20 -0.62 -8.93
C GLU A 209 11.58 -0.57 -10.33
N GLU A 210 12.07 0.29 -11.23
CA GLU A 210 11.52 0.44 -12.58
C GLU A 210 11.68 -0.83 -13.43
N LEU A 211 12.79 -1.56 -13.27
CA LEU A 211 13.01 -2.80 -14.01
C LEU A 211 12.03 -3.91 -13.58
N ILE A 212 11.66 -3.96 -12.30
CA ILE A 212 10.69 -4.91 -11.76
C ILE A 212 9.27 -4.44 -12.06
N ALA A 213 8.95 -3.19 -11.74
CA ALA A 213 7.60 -2.64 -11.81
C ALA A 213 7.05 -2.61 -13.24
N LYS A 214 7.89 -2.33 -14.24
CA LYS A 214 7.42 -2.22 -15.63
C LYS A 214 6.62 -3.45 -16.08
N LYS A 215 7.13 -4.66 -15.85
CA LYS A 215 6.45 -5.88 -16.26
C LYS A 215 5.27 -6.22 -15.35
N THR A 216 5.37 -5.85 -14.09
CA THR A 216 4.27 -6.04 -13.14
C THR A 216 3.09 -5.13 -13.48
N LEU A 217 3.32 -3.86 -13.80
CA LEU A 217 2.27 -2.92 -14.20
C LEU A 217 1.64 -3.31 -15.55
N GLU A 218 2.42 -3.81 -16.50
CA GLU A 218 1.90 -4.34 -17.77
C GLU A 218 0.96 -5.55 -17.57
N GLU A 219 1.23 -6.43 -16.59
CA GLU A 219 0.40 -7.61 -16.30
C GLU A 219 -0.83 -7.28 -15.44
N THR A 220 -0.69 -6.31 -14.53
CA THR A 220 -1.76 -5.95 -13.59
C THR A 220 -2.65 -4.84 -14.10
N GLU A 221 -2.25 -4.14 -15.17
CA GLU A 221 -2.83 -2.88 -15.64
C GLU A 221 -2.99 -1.84 -14.49
N GLY A 222 -2.05 -1.88 -13.53
CA GLY A 222 -2.04 -0.97 -12.40
C GLY A 222 -1.63 0.44 -12.78
N SER A 223 -2.16 1.43 -12.05
CA SER A 223 -1.91 2.86 -12.33
C SER A 223 -0.53 3.34 -11.91
N ASN A 224 0.03 2.78 -10.85
CA ASN A 224 1.32 3.16 -10.28
C ASN A 224 1.85 2.09 -9.32
N GLU A 225 3.10 2.28 -8.84
CA GLU A 225 3.75 1.36 -7.89
C GLU A 225 4.39 2.09 -6.71
N SER A 226 4.69 1.30 -5.68
CA SER A 226 5.59 1.69 -4.59
C SER A 226 6.51 0.52 -4.23
N PHE A 227 7.81 0.75 -4.22
CA PHE A 227 8.82 -0.27 -3.92
C PHE A 227 9.28 -0.20 -2.47
N HIS A 228 9.17 -1.29 -1.75
CA HIS A 228 9.57 -1.42 -0.36
C HIS A 228 10.68 -2.47 -0.23
N GLY A 229 11.92 -2.03 -0.02
CA GLY A 229 13.06 -2.93 0.16
C GLY A 229 13.39 -3.20 1.63
N CYS A 230 13.92 -4.38 1.95
CA CYS A 230 14.56 -4.70 3.22
C CYS A 230 15.94 -4.03 3.30
N GLY A 231 15.97 -2.75 3.64
CA GLY A 231 17.15 -1.90 3.55
C GLY A 231 17.49 -1.50 2.13
N ARG A 232 18.68 -0.89 1.96
CA ARG A 232 19.13 -0.33 0.70
C ARG A 232 20.64 -0.46 0.57
N GLU A 233 21.12 -0.85 -0.60
CA GLU A 233 22.53 -0.78 -0.98
C GLU A 233 22.89 0.57 -1.62
N ASP A 234 24.17 0.88 -1.64
CA ASP A 234 24.71 2.01 -2.39
C ASP A 234 24.58 1.75 -3.91
N ILE A 235 24.55 2.81 -4.71
CA ILE A 235 24.38 2.72 -6.17
C ILE A 235 25.50 1.90 -6.80
N ASP A 236 26.73 2.09 -6.30
CA ASP A 236 27.96 1.44 -6.75
C ASP A 236 28.16 0.02 -6.18
N ALA A 237 27.25 -0.46 -5.33
CA ALA A 237 27.31 -1.80 -4.77
C ALA A 237 26.49 -2.81 -5.60
N LEU A 238 26.97 -4.05 -5.72
CA LEU A 238 26.18 -5.18 -6.21
C LEU A 238 25.32 -5.77 -5.08
N MET A 239 24.23 -6.45 -5.45
CA MET A 239 23.43 -7.25 -4.55
C MET A 239 23.40 -8.69 -5.07
N LEU A 240 24.17 -9.57 -4.45
CA LEU A 240 24.43 -10.94 -4.89
C LEU A 240 23.76 -11.97 -3.96
N GLY A 241 24.20 -13.23 -4.06
CA GLY A 241 23.76 -14.35 -3.24
C GLY A 241 22.26 -14.59 -3.34
N ASN A 242 21.59 -14.72 -2.20
CA ASN A 242 20.16 -14.99 -2.11
C ASN A 242 19.26 -13.77 -2.42
N GLY A 243 19.85 -12.65 -2.82
CA GLY A 243 19.14 -11.42 -3.17
C GLY A 243 18.56 -10.66 -1.95
N ARG A 244 18.00 -9.50 -2.19
CA ARG A 244 17.37 -8.65 -1.17
C ARG A 244 15.86 -8.81 -1.19
N PRO A 245 15.21 -9.03 -0.05
CA PRO A 245 13.75 -9.02 0.07
C PRO A 245 13.16 -7.66 -0.33
N PHE A 246 12.04 -7.70 -1.03
CA PHE A 246 11.23 -6.52 -1.36
C PHE A 246 9.75 -6.86 -1.37
N VAL A 247 8.92 -5.83 -1.25
CA VAL A 247 7.50 -5.87 -1.58
C VAL A 247 7.23 -4.79 -2.62
N LEU A 248 6.62 -5.15 -3.73
CA LEU A 248 6.08 -4.22 -4.70
C LEU A 248 4.59 -4.04 -4.42
N GLU A 249 4.18 -2.82 -4.10
CA GLU A 249 2.78 -2.42 -3.98
C GLU A 249 2.33 -1.87 -5.33
N VAL A 250 1.33 -2.50 -5.95
CA VAL A 250 0.70 -2.04 -7.19
C VAL A 250 -0.60 -1.34 -6.83
N LYS A 251 -0.77 -0.12 -7.30
CA LYS A 251 -1.96 0.70 -7.07
C LYS A 251 -2.97 0.50 -8.18
N ASP A 252 -4.24 0.47 -7.80
CA ASP A 252 -5.39 0.37 -8.69
C ASP A 252 -5.26 -0.74 -9.75
N PRO A 253 -4.84 -1.98 -9.37
CA PRO A 253 -4.69 -3.05 -10.33
C PRO A 253 -6.04 -3.46 -10.91
N LYS A 254 -6.13 -3.59 -12.23
CA LYS A 254 -7.30 -4.17 -12.91
C LYS A 254 -7.25 -5.69 -12.86
N VAL A 255 -6.08 -6.28 -13.13
CA VAL A 255 -5.86 -7.72 -13.10
C VAL A 255 -5.16 -8.12 -11.80
N ARG A 256 -5.71 -9.09 -11.08
CA ARG A 256 -5.19 -9.59 -9.79
C ARG A 256 -4.75 -11.04 -9.82
N ASN A 257 -5.35 -11.84 -10.70
CA ASN A 257 -5.01 -13.25 -10.83
C ASN A 257 -3.84 -13.43 -11.80
N LEU A 258 -2.61 -13.41 -11.27
CA LEU A 258 -1.37 -13.48 -12.04
C LEU A 258 -0.69 -14.84 -11.90
N ASP A 259 -0.13 -15.36 -13.00
CA ASP A 259 0.91 -16.39 -12.93
C ASP A 259 2.24 -15.75 -12.53
N LEU A 260 2.54 -15.78 -11.23
CA LEU A 260 3.77 -15.18 -10.67
C LEU A 260 5.05 -15.84 -11.22
N SER A 261 5.00 -17.10 -11.64
CA SER A 261 6.15 -17.79 -12.26
C SER A 261 6.40 -17.24 -13.66
N GLN A 262 5.35 -16.93 -14.39
CA GLN A 262 5.47 -16.28 -15.71
C GLN A 262 5.93 -14.84 -15.56
N LEU A 263 5.37 -14.09 -14.62
CA LEU A 263 5.78 -12.71 -14.30
C LEU A 263 7.27 -12.66 -13.92
N GLU A 264 7.74 -13.58 -13.07
CA GLU A 264 9.15 -13.68 -12.68
C GLU A 264 10.05 -13.88 -13.91
N ARG A 265 9.68 -14.77 -14.82
CA ARG A 265 10.41 -15.00 -16.08
C ARG A 265 10.44 -13.72 -16.94
N ARG A 266 9.30 -13.02 -17.10
CA ARG A 266 9.22 -11.77 -17.89
C ARG A 266 10.07 -10.65 -17.30
N ILE A 267 10.05 -10.48 -15.98
CA ILE A 267 10.91 -9.52 -15.29
C ILE A 267 12.38 -9.86 -15.51
N ASN A 268 12.76 -11.14 -15.37
CA ASN A 268 14.13 -11.59 -15.52
C ASN A 268 14.65 -11.47 -16.98
N ILE A 269 13.82 -11.66 -17.96
CA ILE A 269 14.16 -11.39 -19.37
C ILE A 269 14.36 -9.88 -19.59
N HIS A 270 13.45 -9.03 -19.08
CA HIS A 270 13.56 -7.58 -19.20
C HIS A 270 14.77 -7.03 -18.47
N GLY A 271 15.10 -7.57 -17.30
CA GLY A 271 16.23 -7.19 -16.46
C GLY A 271 17.54 -7.90 -16.77
N LYS A 272 17.61 -8.70 -17.84
CA LYS A 272 18.78 -9.54 -18.16
C LYS A 272 20.11 -8.78 -18.07
N GLY A 273 21.05 -9.36 -17.32
CA GLY A 273 22.37 -8.77 -17.06
C GLY A 273 22.42 -7.61 -16.05
N LYS A 274 21.26 -7.12 -15.60
CA LYS A 274 21.15 -6.00 -14.66
C LYS A 274 20.61 -6.43 -13.31
N ILE A 275 19.48 -7.11 -13.34
CA ILE A 275 18.80 -7.64 -12.15
C ILE A 275 18.31 -9.06 -12.38
N LYS A 276 18.01 -9.76 -11.29
CA LYS A 276 17.24 -11.00 -11.29
C LYS A 276 16.27 -10.96 -10.12
N VAL A 277 15.03 -11.36 -10.33
CA VAL A 277 14.07 -11.58 -9.25
C VAL A 277 13.84 -13.07 -9.05
N THR A 278 13.51 -13.45 -7.82
CA THR A 278 13.20 -14.83 -7.42
C THR A 278 12.17 -14.83 -6.31
N ASN A 279 11.49 -15.98 -6.14
CA ASN A 279 10.57 -16.21 -5.04
C ASN A 279 9.39 -15.23 -5.01
N LEU A 280 8.84 -14.86 -6.17
CA LEU A 280 7.66 -14.03 -6.21
C LEU A 280 6.47 -14.76 -5.57
N ARG A 281 5.77 -14.09 -4.67
CA ARG A 281 4.52 -14.56 -4.07
C ARG A 281 3.59 -13.40 -3.76
N PHE A 282 2.29 -13.66 -3.75
CA PHE A 282 1.33 -12.70 -3.24
C PHE A 282 1.57 -12.43 -1.75
N SER A 283 1.26 -11.22 -1.34
CA SER A 283 1.48 -10.75 0.03
C SER A 283 0.44 -9.71 0.42
N ASP A 284 0.66 -9.05 1.53
CA ASP A 284 -0.19 -7.98 2.03
C ASP A 284 0.63 -6.82 2.64
N ARG A 285 -0.07 -5.80 3.11
CA ARG A 285 0.57 -4.60 3.67
C ARG A 285 1.40 -4.87 4.92
N SER A 286 1.09 -5.91 5.68
CA SER A 286 1.83 -6.27 6.90
C SER A 286 3.25 -6.71 6.60
N GLU A 287 3.46 -7.33 5.42
CA GLU A 287 4.77 -7.76 4.94
C GLU A 287 5.75 -6.59 4.80
N ILE A 288 5.24 -5.40 4.42
CA ILE A 288 6.06 -4.17 4.35
C ILE A 288 6.64 -3.84 5.73
N ALA A 289 5.81 -3.91 6.77
CA ALA A 289 6.26 -3.67 8.14
C ALA A 289 7.28 -4.73 8.57
N ARG A 290 7.02 -6.00 8.26
CA ARG A 290 7.91 -7.13 8.56
C ARG A 290 9.31 -6.94 7.95
N ILE A 291 9.41 -6.69 6.64
CA ILE A 291 10.71 -6.55 5.97
C ILE A 291 11.46 -5.26 6.36
N LYS A 292 10.74 -4.19 6.74
CA LYS A 292 11.36 -2.93 7.21
C LYS A 292 11.87 -3.02 8.64
N ALA A 293 11.17 -3.78 9.50
CA ALA A 293 11.58 -4.00 10.89
C ALA A 293 12.63 -5.12 11.03
N ALA A 294 12.81 -5.94 10.00
CA ALA A 294 13.70 -7.09 10.04
C ALA A 294 15.16 -6.68 10.23
N ASP A 295 15.76 -7.20 11.29
CA ASP A 295 17.18 -6.98 11.62
C ASP A 295 18.06 -8.09 11.02
N PHE A 296 17.95 -8.28 9.70
CA PHE A 296 18.69 -9.30 8.98
C PHE A 296 20.17 -8.98 8.92
N ARG A 297 21.01 -9.90 9.36
CA ARG A 297 22.46 -9.83 9.20
C ARG A 297 22.80 -9.82 7.72
N LYS A 298 23.86 -9.10 7.36
CA LYS A 298 24.32 -8.99 5.99
C LYS A 298 25.78 -9.36 5.90
N THR A 299 26.12 -10.14 4.89
CA THR A 299 27.50 -10.45 4.54
C THR A 299 27.91 -9.60 3.36
N TYR A 300 29.04 -8.96 3.51
CA TYR A 300 29.62 -8.04 2.53
C TYR A 300 30.96 -8.57 2.06
N ARG A 301 31.23 -8.41 0.78
CA ARG A 301 32.56 -8.48 0.22
C ARG A 301 33.06 -7.06 -0.03
N VAL A 302 34.17 -6.68 0.54
CA VAL A 302 34.73 -5.34 0.43
C VAL A 302 36.15 -5.40 -0.05
N VAL A 303 36.46 -4.64 -1.14
CA VAL A 303 37.80 -4.41 -1.64
C VAL A 303 38.19 -2.99 -1.26
N PHE A 304 39.42 -2.84 -0.72
CA PHE A 304 39.93 -1.55 -0.32
C PHE A 304 41.43 -1.45 -0.61
N ILE A 305 41.90 -0.22 -0.73
CA ILE A 305 43.29 0.12 -0.95
C ILE A 305 43.82 0.98 0.20
N GLY A 306 44.97 0.63 0.73
CA GLY A 306 45.74 1.45 1.68
C GLY A 306 46.64 2.43 0.97
N GLU A 307 46.96 3.55 1.62
CA GLU A 307 47.98 4.49 1.14
C GLU A 307 49.39 3.91 1.14
N LYS A 308 49.60 2.80 1.86
CA LYS A 308 50.86 2.05 1.94
C LYS A 308 50.59 0.56 1.83
N VAL A 309 51.62 -0.23 1.59
CA VAL A 309 51.58 -1.69 1.62
C VAL A 309 50.97 -2.17 2.95
N ILE A 310 49.97 -3.04 2.86
CA ILE A 310 49.27 -3.59 4.00
C ILE A 310 50.03 -4.76 4.59
N ASN A 311 50.38 -4.68 5.88
CA ASN A 311 51.01 -5.79 6.56
C ASN A 311 49.99 -6.95 6.75
N LYS A 312 50.31 -8.10 6.14
CA LYS A 312 49.44 -9.29 6.09
C LYS A 312 49.09 -9.80 7.49
N GLU A 313 50.06 -9.93 8.40
CA GLU A 313 49.84 -10.47 9.73
C GLU A 313 49.04 -9.48 10.60
N LYS A 314 49.32 -8.17 10.47
CA LYS A 314 48.58 -7.13 11.18
C LYS A 314 47.10 -7.14 10.75
N LEU A 315 46.81 -7.20 9.43
CA LEU A 315 45.40 -7.25 8.95
C LEU A 315 44.68 -8.52 9.38
N LYS A 316 45.35 -9.70 9.34
CA LYS A 316 44.75 -10.95 9.84
C LYS A 316 44.41 -10.85 11.33
N LYS A 317 45.29 -10.28 12.16
CA LYS A 317 45.07 -10.06 13.58
C LYS A 317 43.89 -9.10 13.82
N VAL A 318 43.79 -8.00 13.05
CA VAL A 318 42.70 -7.04 13.09
C VAL A 318 41.38 -7.72 12.74
N ALA A 319 41.33 -8.53 11.67
CA ALA A 319 40.14 -9.26 11.28
C ALA A 319 39.65 -10.24 12.40
N GLN A 320 40.57 -10.91 13.07
CA GLN A 320 40.26 -11.75 14.22
C GLN A 320 39.70 -10.94 15.41
N THR A 321 40.30 -9.77 15.70
CA THR A 321 39.91 -8.87 16.78
C THR A 321 38.48 -8.29 16.55
N LEU A 322 38.10 -8.09 15.29
CA LEU A 322 36.78 -7.57 14.92
C LEU A 322 35.67 -8.64 14.99
N ARG A 323 35.99 -9.92 15.04
CA ARG A 323 35.01 -10.99 15.20
C ARG A 323 34.25 -10.83 16.51
N ASP A 324 32.93 -10.87 16.44
CA ASP A 324 32.00 -10.66 17.56
C ASP A 324 32.18 -9.32 18.31
N LYS A 325 32.85 -8.35 17.69
CA LYS A 325 33.12 -7.03 18.27
C LYS A 325 31.96 -6.07 17.96
N THR A 326 31.56 -5.33 18.97
CA THR A 326 30.70 -4.16 18.80
C THR A 326 31.56 -2.94 18.45
N ILE A 327 31.15 -2.23 17.40
CA ILE A 327 31.76 -0.99 16.93
C ILE A 327 30.81 0.17 17.14
N SER A 328 31.36 1.36 17.41
CA SER A 328 30.59 2.59 17.55
C SER A 328 30.70 3.40 16.25
N GLN A 329 29.58 3.70 15.61
CA GLN A 329 29.52 4.47 14.37
C GLN A 329 28.65 5.71 14.55
N PHE A 330 29.25 6.90 14.53
CA PHE A 330 28.51 8.12 14.36
C PHE A 330 28.00 8.23 12.93
N THR A 331 26.88 8.91 12.70
CA THR A 331 26.30 9.07 11.35
C THR A 331 27.38 9.53 10.37
N PRO A 332 27.65 8.75 9.29
CA PRO A 332 28.71 9.06 8.34
C PRO A 332 28.56 10.41 7.69
N SER A 333 29.69 11.10 7.45
CA SER A 333 29.72 12.42 6.82
C SER A 333 29.01 12.44 5.45
N ARG A 334 29.13 11.37 4.65
CA ARG A 334 28.48 11.25 3.32
C ARG A 334 26.95 11.17 3.37
N VAL A 335 26.35 10.79 4.50
CA VAL A 335 24.89 10.66 4.66
C VAL A 335 24.30 11.61 5.70
N ALA A 336 25.11 12.44 6.35
CA ALA A 336 24.68 13.33 7.45
C ALA A 336 23.52 14.28 7.09
N ARG A 337 23.38 14.66 5.80
CA ARG A 337 22.27 15.48 5.32
C ARG A 337 20.93 14.74 5.23
N ARG A 338 20.94 13.40 5.34
CA ARG A 338 19.74 12.54 5.10
C ARG A 338 19.38 11.66 6.29
N ARG A 339 20.24 11.63 7.33
CA ARG A 339 20.10 10.77 8.50
C ARG A 339 20.28 11.60 9.76
N ALA A 340 19.55 11.23 10.80
CA ALA A 340 19.74 11.84 12.12
C ALA A 340 21.18 11.62 12.61
N ASN A 341 21.82 12.68 13.12
CA ASN A 341 23.14 12.63 13.72
C ASN A 341 23.06 11.92 15.07
N MET A 342 23.54 10.67 15.10
CA MET A 342 23.54 9.85 16.31
C MET A 342 24.61 8.76 16.22
N ILE A 343 25.06 8.30 17.38
CA ILE A 343 25.93 7.13 17.50
C ILE A 343 25.05 5.89 17.40
N ARG A 344 25.54 4.89 16.64
CA ARG A 344 24.94 3.57 16.52
C ARG A 344 25.98 2.54 16.86
N GLU A 345 25.67 1.67 17.81
CA GLU A 345 26.46 0.49 18.06
C GLU A 345 26.03 -0.63 17.10
N ARG A 346 27.01 -1.32 16.52
CA ARG A 346 26.78 -2.40 15.55
C ARG A 346 27.76 -3.53 15.78
N LYS A 347 27.23 -4.74 15.83
CA LYS A 347 28.07 -5.95 16.02
C LYS A 347 28.59 -6.45 14.68
N ILE A 348 29.89 -6.73 14.63
CA ILE A 348 30.55 -7.47 13.55
C ILE A 348 30.57 -8.93 13.96
N HIS A 349 29.84 -9.79 13.26
CA HIS A 349 29.77 -11.22 13.60
C HIS A 349 30.95 -11.99 13.08
N SER A 350 31.44 -11.66 11.90
CA SER A 350 32.67 -12.22 11.33
C SER A 350 33.41 -11.22 10.46
N CYS A 351 34.72 -11.36 10.40
CA CYS A 351 35.60 -10.62 9.51
C CYS A 351 36.70 -11.57 9.07
N ASN A 352 36.76 -11.86 7.77
CA ASN A 352 37.71 -12.80 7.19
C ASN A 352 38.50 -12.14 6.07
N VAL A 353 39.81 -12.39 6.01
CA VAL A 353 40.68 -11.91 4.92
C VAL A 353 40.62 -12.91 3.78
N GLU A 354 40.17 -12.46 2.58
CA GLU A 354 40.17 -13.28 1.38
C GLU A 354 41.52 -13.20 0.64
N SER A 355 42.01 -11.98 0.42
CA SER A 355 43.25 -11.75 -0.27
C SER A 355 43.94 -10.47 0.20
N ILE A 356 45.25 -10.43 0.05
CA ILE A 356 46.09 -9.25 0.26
C ILE A 356 47.15 -9.22 -0.84
N ASP A 357 47.15 -8.14 -1.62
CA ASP A 357 48.10 -7.91 -2.69
C ASP A 357 48.66 -6.47 -2.61
N GLY A 358 49.87 -6.33 -2.11
CA GLY A 358 50.50 -5.03 -1.90
C GLY A 358 49.71 -4.11 -0.97
N ALA A 359 49.19 -3.04 -1.52
CA ALA A 359 48.36 -2.08 -0.81
C ALA A 359 46.88 -2.44 -0.88
N MET A 360 46.48 -3.44 -1.67
CA MET A 360 45.08 -3.83 -1.83
C MET A 360 44.72 -5.05 -0.97
N ALA A 361 43.52 -5.05 -0.39
CA ALA A 361 43.00 -6.20 0.35
C ALA A 361 41.50 -6.39 0.12
N THR A 362 41.06 -7.66 0.24
CA THR A 362 39.68 -8.05 0.16
C THR A 362 39.26 -8.74 1.46
N LEU A 363 38.16 -8.30 2.03
CA LEU A 363 37.54 -8.90 3.21
C LEU A 363 36.13 -9.36 2.94
N THR A 364 35.71 -10.42 3.64
CA THR A 364 34.31 -10.81 3.84
C THR A 364 33.91 -10.48 5.27
N ILE A 365 32.88 -9.65 5.42
CA ILE A 365 32.42 -9.13 6.72
C ILE A 365 30.95 -9.43 6.88
N GLU A 366 30.57 -10.18 7.93
CA GLU A 366 29.19 -10.34 8.37
C GLU A 366 28.89 -9.36 9.51
N ALA A 367 27.87 -8.53 9.35
CA ALA A 367 27.53 -7.48 10.33
C ALA A 367 26.02 -7.34 10.51
N GLU A 368 25.63 -6.73 11.60
CA GLU A 368 24.26 -6.31 11.87
C GLU A 368 23.73 -5.35 10.80
N SER A 369 22.40 -5.33 10.64
CA SER A 369 21.71 -4.39 9.76
C SER A 369 22.06 -2.93 10.10
N GLY A 370 22.29 -2.12 9.06
CA GLY A 370 22.59 -0.72 9.24
C GLY A 370 24.05 -0.41 9.59
N THR A 371 24.96 -1.40 9.57
CA THR A 371 26.40 -1.18 9.69
C THR A 371 26.93 -0.48 8.44
N TYR A 372 27.71 0.56 8.63
CA TYR A 372 28.37 1.33 7.57
C TYR A 372 29.75 0.73 7.26
N ILE A 373 29.81 -0.18 6.29
CA ILE A 373 31.02 -0.94 5.98
C ILE A 373 32.14 -0.07 5.42
N LYS A 374 31.82 0.93 4.57
CA LYS A 374 32.84 1.86 4.02
C LYS A 374 33.53 2.61 5.17
N GLU A 375 32.78 3.00 6.18
CA GLU A 375 33.28 3.70 7.35
C GLU A 375 33.99 2.78 8.36
N LEU A 376 33.61 1.52 8.42
CA LEU A 376 34.39 0.50 9.18
C LEU A 376 35.83 0.36 8.59
N ILE A 377 35.96 0.44 7.27
CA ILE A 377 37.28 0.41 6.63
C ILE A 377 38.01 1.70 6.89
N SER A 378 37.45 2.87 6.52
CA SER A 378 38.13 4.17 6.48
C SER A 378 38.26 4.90 7.82
N GLY A 379 37.33 4.60 8.77
CA GLY A 379 37.22 5.31 10.04
C GLY A 379 36.42 6.62 9.98
N ASP A 380 36.17 7.20 8.79
CA ASP A 380 35.44 8.47 8.57
C ASP A 380 35.89 9.58 9.53
N ASN A 381 37.22 9.81 9.60
CA ASN A 381 37.84 10.79 10.49
C ASN A 381 37.50 10.57 11.99
N GLY A 382 37.51 9.32 12.44
CA GLY A 382 37.26 8.94 13.82
C GLY A 382 35.77 8.85 14.18
N ARG A 383 34.85 8.95 13.20
CA ARG A 383 33.41 8.75 13.40
C ARG A 383 33.03 7.27 13.55
N THR A 384 33.90 6.34 13.13
CA THR A 384 33.76 4.90 13.36
C THR A 384 34.94 4.40 14.18
N ARG A 385 34.65 3.77 15.33
CA ARG A 385 35.67 3.22 16.24
C ARG A 385 35.26 1.85 16.80
N PRO A 386 36.18 0.87 16.81
CA PRO A 386 37.42 0.85 16.06
C PRO A 386 37.18 0.78 14.54
N SER A 387 38.13 1.23 13.74
CA SER A 387 38.16 1.09 12.29
C SER A 387 39.38 0.29 11.82
N ILE A 388 39.30 -0.29 10.63
CA ILE A 388 40.40 -1.08 10.06
C ILE A 388 41.59 -0.18 9.81
N SER A 389 41.43 1.01 9.22
CA SER A 389 42.49 1.98 8.98
C SER A 389 43.23 2.34 10.26
N GLU A 390 42.52 2.61 11.36
CA GLU A 390 43.11 2.92 12.66
C GLU A 390 43.90 1.71 13.21
N MET A 391 43.32 0.52 13.15
CA MET A 391 43.90 -0.68 13.75
C MET A 391 45.15 -1.17 12.98
N ILE A 392 45.21 -1.00 11.64
CA ILE A 392 46.40 -1.37 10.86
C ILE A 392 47.41 -0.23 10.74
N ASP A 393 47.04 1.00 11.17
CA ASP A 393 47.83 2.21 11.06
C ASP A 393 48.20 2.57 9.59
N VAL A 394 47.20 2.38 8.70
CA VAL A 394 47.28 2.72 7.28
C VAL A 394 45.95 3.29 6.85
N PRO A 395 45.86 4.55 6.39
CA PRO A 395 44.63 5.08 5.82
C PRO A 395 44.19 4.24 4.64
N CYS A 396 42.90 3.80 4.66
CA CYS A 396 42.34 2.93 3.64
C CYS A 396 41.06 3.54 3.04
N LYS A 397 40.86 3.26 1.74
CA LYS A 397 39.69 3.66 0.99
C LYS A 397 39.05 2.45 0.31
N VAL A 398 37.75 2.30 0.46
CA VAL A 398 36.99 1.25 -0.23
C VAL A 398 36.91 1.57 -1.71
N THR A 399 37.23 0.59 -2.55
CA THR A 399 37.15 0.64 -4.01
C THR A 399 35.91 -0.11 -4.51
N GLU A 400 35.57 -1.26 -3.86
CA GLU A 400 34.40 -2.03 -4.20
C GLU A 400 33.69 -2.50 -2.91
N LEU A 401 32.37 -2.52 -2.95
CA LEU A 401 31.54 -3.06 -1.87
C LEU A 401 30.35 -3.79 -2.46
N ASP A 402 30.20 -5.06 -2.12
CA ASP A 402 29.09 -5.89 -2.59
C ASP A 402 28.40 -6.55 -1.40
N VAL A 403 27.08 -6.63 -1.45
CA VAL A 403 26.27 -7.43 -0.53
C VAL A 403 26.18 -8.82 -1.12
N ILE A 404 26.75 -9.81 -0.46
CA ILE A 404 26.83 -11.19 -0.96
C ILE A 404 25.81 -12.12 -0.32
N GLU A 405 25.23 -11.72 0.81
CA GLU A 405 24.17 -12.50 1.47
C GLU A 405 23.35 -11.62 2.43
N ILE A 406 22.05 -11.89 2.55
CA ILE A 406 21.16 -11.35 3.58
C ILE A 406 20.54 -12.54 4.31
N LYS A 407 20.94 -12.75 5.59
CA LYS A 407 20.51 -13.88 6.44
C LYS A 407 19.26 -13.50 7.22
N GLY A 408 18.31 -14.41 7.37
CA GLY A 408 17.19 -14.26 8.29
C GLY A 408 15.79 -14.53 7.69
N GLU A 409 15.72 -15.16 6.53
CA GLU A 409 14.48 -15.73 5.97
C GLU A 409 14.70 -17.20 5.63
#